data_3246077c4c90d86917e12f7cf62a5d3d
#
_entry.id   3246077c4c90d86917e12f7cf62a5d3d
#
_cell.length_a   1.000
_cell.length_b   1.000
_cell.length_c   1.000
_cell.angle_alpha   90.00
_cell.angle_beta   90.00
_cell.angle_gamma   90.00
#
_symmetry.space_group_name_H-M   'P 1'
#
loop_
_entity.id
_entity.type
_entity.pdbx_description
1 polymer ?
#
loop_
_entity_poly.entity_id
_entity_poly.type
_entity_poly.pdbx_seq_one_letter_code
_entity_poly.pdbx_strand_id
1 'polypeptide(L)'
;MHSRGDLKKDASGRPYQMFGVSQDITDRTRAEQALKRSQFYLSEGERLAHIGSWAFNESGHYWSDELYKIHGLDPQNGAPTVEQYLALIHPQDRASMAETISIMQEQHRGHDLIERIVRPDGQVRYVRAVAVPVVEEGVFKGFIGTTMDVTEQELLMQELRREQAYLAEAQSLTHSGSWACNLVTREIFHSSDENARIYGFDPSQGPIPFDSYYSSIFPEDERVLRTKLENAISSGADYDVEFRIRHTDGTIRSLRGIGHHNPSQEIGEYVGITMDITDRKRAEEERERLRQLEADLAHINRVNMMGELAAALAHEIKQPIAASITSANALLRWLARDPPDLERARAAAVRIEQDGNRAADVVKSLQSFYRTGTPAERHILDLKEIVGEMIVLLRVEADRHSITIHPQLEADTPKVLANRVQLQQVFMNLMLNAIEAMKNTGGDLTIRSRVNPEGRPIVSISDTGVGLPAETTEQIFDPFHTTKPQGTGMGLTITRSIVESYGGRVWATANQGAGATFHFILPGETEAHV
;
A
#
# COMPACT_ATOMS: atom_id res chain seq x y z
N MET A 1 -78.37 -37.15 -16.95
CA MET A 1 -79.09 -38.36 -17.41
C MET A 1 -78.46 -38.90 -18.68
N HIS A 2 -78.18 -40.15 -18.74
CA HIS A 2 -77.80 -40.86 -19.95
C HIS A 2 -78.97 -41.74 -20.35
N SER A 3 -79.56 -41.51 -21.54
CA SER A 3 -80.71 -42.28 -22.01
C SER A 3 -80.39 -42.98 -23.31
N ARG A 4 -80.65 -44.29 -23.32
CA ARG A 4 -80.52 -45.11 -24.55
C ARG A 4 -81.91 -45.69 -24.82
N GLY A 5 -82.44 -45.43 -26.01
CA GLY A 5 -83.76 -45.90 -26.43
C GLY A 5 -83.67 -46.61 -27.74
N ASP A 6 -84.49 -47.64 -27.87
CA ASP A 6 -84.67 -48.39 -29.09
C ASP A 6 -86.09 -48.29 -29.55
N LEU A 7 -86.32 -48.29 -30.89
CA LEU A 7 -87.59 -48.15 -31.55
C LEU A 7 -88.02 -49.49 -32.19
N LYS A 8 -89.15 -50.03 -31.76
CA LYS A 8 -89.79 -51.10 -32.49
C LYS A 8 -90.65 -50.53 -33.63
N LYS A 9 -90.48 -51.13 -34.79
CA LYS A 9 -91.19 -50.72 -35.98
C LYS A 9 -92.17 -51.81 -36.43
N ASP A 10 -93.29 -51.47 -37.01
CA ASP A 10 -94.26 -52.41 -37.64
C ASP A 10 -93.73 -52.92 -39.02
N ALA A 11 -94.54 -53.82 -39.62
CA ALA A 11 -94.20 -54.40 -40.93
C ALA A 11 -94.10 -53.35 -42.09
N SER A 12 -94.61 -52.16 -41.86
CA SER A 12 -94.52 -51.02 -42.79
C SER A 12 -93.36 -50.07 -42.48
N GLY A 13 -92.52 -50.38 -41.45
CA GLY A 13 -91.42 -49.54 -41.05
C GLY A 13 -91.79 -48.36 -40.09
N ARG A 14 -92.99 -48.24 -39.67
CA ARG A 14 -93.41 -47.19 -38.75
C ARG A 14 -93.13 -47.52 -37.27
N PRO A 15 -92.56 -46.60 -36.50
CA PRO A 15 -92.35 -46.80 -35.11
C PRO A 15 -93.68 -46.86 -34.34
N TYR A 16 -93.91 -47.94 -33.55
CA TYR A 16 -95.09 -48.12 -32.75
C TYR A 16 -94.79 -48.20 -31.25
N GLN A 17 -93.59 -48.44 -30.86
CA GLN A 17 -93.19 -48.52 -29.44
C GLN A 17 -91.76 -48.11 -29.25
N MET A 18 -91.57 -47.21 -28.29
CA MET A 18 -90.25 -46.80 -27.82
C MET A 18 -90.01 -47.28 -26.38
N PHE A 19 -88.89 -47.92 -26.14
CA PHE A 19 -88.53 -48.28 -24.79
C PHE A 19 -87.10 -47.87 -24.60
N GLY A 20 -86.77 -47.39 -23.41
CA GLY A 20 -85.44 -46.86 -23.09
C GLY A 20 -85.16 -47.01 -21.63
N VAL A 21 -83.92 -47.05 -21.33
CA VAL A 21 -83.39 -46.97 -19.95
C VAL A 21 -82.77 -45.61 -19.77
N SER A 22 -83.12 -44.94 -18.75
CA SER A 22 -82.49 -43.69 -18.28
C SER A 22 -81.75 -43.99 -16.99
N GLN A 23 -80.49 -43.66 -16.98
CA GLN A 23 -79.62 -43.78 -15.81
C GLN A 23 -79.27 -42.39 -15.31
N ASP A 24 -79.47 -42.12 -14.04
CA ASP A 24 -78.92 -40.92 -13.42
C ASP A 24 -77.40 -41.06 -13.24
N ILE A 25 -76.66 -40.25 -13.94
CA ILE A 25 -75.19 -40.22 -13.91
C ILE A 25 -74.65 -38.96 -13.22
N THR A 26 -75.53 -38.21 -12.51
CA THR A 26 -75.18 -36.91 -11.90
C THR A 26 -74.01 -37.04 -10.91
N ASP A 27 -74.06 -38.02 -10.02
CA ASP A 27 -72.98 -38.21 -9.01
C ASP A 27 -71.67 -38.64 -9.66
N ARG A 28 -71.74 -39.52 -10.70
CA ARG A 28 -70.53 -39.92 -11.45
C ARG A 28 -69.94 -38.70 -12.17
N THR A 29 -70.72 -37.92 -12.85
CA THR A 29 -70.24 -36.71 -13.56
C THR A 29 -69.67 -35.67 -12.62
N ARG A 30 -70.32 -35.47 -11.44
CA ARG A 30 -69.77 -34.58 -10.39
C ARG A 30 -68.44 -35.10 -9.86
N ALA A 31 -68.30 -36.40 -9.57
CA ALA A 31 -67.04 -36.97 -9.14
C ALA A 31 -65.95 -36.86 -10.19
N GLU A 32 -66.27 -37.14 -11.45
CA GLU A 32 -65.31 -36.97 -12.60
C GLU A 32 -64.88 -35.50 -12.75
N GLN A 33 -65.81 -34.54 -12.64
CA GLN A 33 -65.50 -33.13 -12.68
C GLN A 33 -64.67 -32.67 -11.48
N ALA A 34 -64.99 -33.13 -10.27
CA ALA A 34 -64.20 -32.86 -9.05
C ALA A 34 -62.79 -33.40 -9.16
N LEU A 35 -62.60 -34.60 -9.68
CA LEU A 35 -61.31 -35.20 -9.90
C LEU A 35 -60.49 -34.41 -10.93
N LYS A 36 -61.07 -34.09 -12.07
CA LYS A 36 -60.40 -33.25 -13.11
C LYS A 36 -59.96 -31.91 -12.54
N ARG A 37 -60.83 -31.26 -11.72
CA ARG A 37 -60.52 -29.98 -11.11
C ARG A 37 -59.36 -30.13 -10.10
N SER A 38 -59.35 -31.18 -9.29
CA SER A 38 -58.27 -31.48 -8.35
C SER A 38 -56.96 -31.73 -9.05
N GLN A 39 -56.95 -32.54 -10.11
CA GLN A 39 -55.78 -32.80 -10.93
C GLN A 39 -55.20 -31.53 -11.59
N PHE A 40 -56.09 -30.66 -12.09
CA PHE A 40 -55.70 -29.37 -12.65
C PHE A 40 -55.01 -28.46 -11.59
N TYR A 41 -55.59 -28.34 -10.39
CA TYR A 41 -54.97 -27.53 -9.34
C TYR A 41 -53.65 -28.11 -8.85
N LEU A 42 -53.49 -29.44 -8.76
CA LEU A 42 -52.24 -30.08 -8.42
C LEU A 42 -51.18 -29.79 -9.49
N SER A 43 -51.48 -30.03 -10.75
CA SER A 43 -50.56 -29.78 -11.86
C SER A 43 -50.13 -28.29 -12.00
N GLU A 44 -51.08 -27.35 -11.82
CA GLU A 44 -50.75 -25.93 -11.80
C GLU A 44 -49.91 -25.53 -10.57
N GLY A 45 -50.20 -26.12 -9.40
CA GLY A 45 -49.38 -25.94 -8.19
C GLY A 45 -47.94 -26.43 -8.36
N GLU A 46 -47.77 -27.61 -8.93
CA GLU A 46 -46.44 -28.16 -9.27
C GLU A 46 -45.68 -27.25 -10.23
N ARG A 47 -46.32 -26.77 -11.28
CA ARG A 47 -45.74 -25.88 -12.27
C ARG A 47 -45.32 -24.52 -11.67
N LEU A 48 -46.17 -23.91 -10.86
CA LEU A 48 -45.89 -22.60 -10.23
C LEU A 48 -44.78 -22.68 -9.19
N ALA A 49 -44.65 -23.82 -8.49
CA ALA A 49 -43.64 -24.04 -7.48
C ALA A 49 -42.36 -24.67 -8.04
N HIS A 50 -42.33 -25.00 -9.33
CA HIS A 50 -41.23 -25.77 -9.96
C HIS A 50 -40.90 -27.05 -9.21
N ILE A 51 -41.96 -27.78 -8.75
CA ILE A 51 -41.86 -29.05 -8.04
C ILE A 51 -42.47 -30.14 -8.92
N GLY A 52 -41.68 -31.15 -9.25
CA GLY A 52 -42.18 -32.37 -9.86
C GLY A 52 -42.42 -33.44 -8.83
N SER A 53 -43.51 -34.22 -8.98
CA SER A 53 -43.78 -35.41 -8.15
C SER A 53 -43.44 -36.70 -8.91
N TRP A 54 -43.05 -37.73 -8.13
CA TRP A 54 -42.74 -39.03 -8.65
C TRP A 54 -43.18 -40.14 -7.71
N ALA A 55 -43.41 -41.30 -8.27
CA ALA A 55 -43.68 -42.51 -7.50
C ALA A 55 -42.93 -43.71 -8.13
N PHE A 56 -42.48 -44.58 -7.27
CA PHE A 56 -41.86 -45.85 -7.61
C PHE A 56 -42.53 -46.96 -6.80
N ASN A 57 -43.26 -47.85 -7.46
CA ASN A 57 -43.97 -48.93 -6.81
C ASN A 57 -44.05 -50.17 -7.71
N GLU A 58 -44.70 -51.24 -7.23
CA GLU A 58 -44.92 -52.50 -7.98
C GLU A 58 -45.65 -52.33 -9.33
N SER A 59 -46.44 -51.23 -9.46
CA SER A 59 -47.18 -50.91 -10.69
C SER A 59 -46.36 -50.18 -11.72
N GLY A 60 -45.13 -49.77 -11.35
CA GLY A 60 -44.20 -49.06 -12.22
C GLY A 60 -43.73 -47.69 -11.67
N HIS A 61 -43.13 -46.92 -12.55
CA HIS A 61 -42.61 -45.60 -12.25
C HIS A 61 -43.56 -44.53 -12.77
N TYR A 62 -43.80 -43.53 -11.98
CA TYR A 62 -44.59 -42.34 -12.33
C TYR A 62 -43.75 -41.09 -12.19
N TRP A 63 -43.80 -40.23 -13.19
CA TRP A 63 -43.28 -38.87 -13.13
C TRP A 63 -44.35 -37.87 -13.55
N SER A 64 -44.49 -36.78 -12.83
CA SER A 64 -45.35 -35.67 -13.23
C SER A 64 -44.75 -34.95 -14.47
N ASP A 65 -45.61 -34.20 -15.18
CA ASP A 65 -45.16 -33.38 -16.34
C ASP A 65 -44.09 -32.37 -16.00
N GLU A 66 -44.19 -31.81 -14.77
CA GLU A 66 -43.17 -30.84 -14.30
C GLU A 66 -41.82 -31.51 -14.03
N LEU A 67 -41.82 -32.77 -13.56
CA LEU A 67 -40.57 -33.49 -13.34
C LEU A 67 -39.80 -33.75 -14.63
N TYR A 68 -40.50 -34.10 -15.69
CA TYR A 68 -39.90 -34.23 -17.02
C TYR A 68 -39.27 -32.90 -17.48
N LYS A 69 -39.94 -31.77 -17.27
CA LYS A 69 -39.41 -30.45 -17.61
C LYS A 69 -38.16 -30.10 -16.76
N ILE A 70 -38.19 -30.40 -15.46
CA ILE A 70 -37.04 -30.19 -14.57
C ILE A 70 -35.82 -30.93 -15.09
N HIS A 71 -35.99 -32.19 -15.55
CA HIS A 71 -34.91 -33.01 -16.09
C HIS A 71 -34.62 -32.82 -17.60
N GLY A 72 -35.47 -32.08 -18.32
CA GLY A 72 -35.35 -31.86 -19.76
C GLY A 72 -35.64 -33.11 -20.60
N LEU A 73 -36.52 -34.00 -20.11
CA LEU A 73 -36.88 -35.26 -20.78
C LEU A 73 -38.25 -35.13 -21.44
N ASP A 74 -38.45 -35.97 -22.49
CA ASP A 74 -39.74 -36.06 -23.17
C ASP A 74 -40.65 -37.07 -22.45
N PRO A 75 -41.85 -36.67 -22.00
CA PRO A 75 -42.82 -37.57 -21.35
C PRO A 75 -43.22 -38.79 -22.18
N GLN A 76 -43.12 -38.72 -23.52
CA GLN A 76 -43.45 -39.83 -24.41
C GLN A 76 -42.53 -41.04 -24.25
N ASN A 77 -41.33 -40.84 -23.70
CA ASN A 77 -40.37 -41.92 -23.43
C ASN A 77 -40.65 -42.68 -22.11
N GLY A 78 -41.64 -42.25 -21.33
CA GLY A 78 -41.93 -42.81 -20.00
C GLY A 78 -40.92 -42.39 -18.96
N ALA A 79 -41.24 -42.73 -17.67
CA ALA A 79 -40.36 -42.41 -16.57
C ALA A 79 -39.05 -43.24 -16.62
N PRO A 80 -37.88 -42.65 -16.38
CA PRO A 80 -36.59 -43.33 -16.49
C PRO A 80 -36.47 -44.46 -15.44
N THR A 81 -35.76 -45.53 -15.81
CA THR A 81 -35.32 -46.56 -14.86
C THR A 81 -34.28 -45.97 -13.91
N VAL A 82 -33.99 -46.67 -12.79
CA VAL A 82 -32.94 -46.25 -11.84
C VAL A 82 -31.58 -46.06 -12.53
N GLU A 83 -31.22 -46.94 -13.48
CA GLU A 83 -29.99 -46.84 -14.23
C GLU A 83 -29.97 -45.58 -15.15
N GLN A 84 -31.08 -45.36 -15.84
CA GLN A 84 -31.24 -44.15 -16.67
C GLN A 84 -31.23 -42.88 -15.84
N TYR A 85 -31.85 -42.88 -14.64
CA TYR A 85 -31.79 -41.76 -13.73
C TYR A 85 -30.37 -41.46 -13.24
N LEU A 86 -29.61 -42.50 -12.84
CA LEU A 86 -28.22 -42.36 -12.41
C LEU A 86 -27.35 -41.80 -13.55
N ALA A 87 -27.69 -42.07 -14.81
CA ALA A 87 -26.99 -41.51 -15.95
C ALA A 87 -27.19 -39.98 -16.09
N LEU A 88 -28.33 -39.44 -15.58
CA LEU A 88 -28.61 -38.00 -15.51
C LEU A 88 -27.88 -37.31 -14.34
N ILE A 89 -27.48 -38.04 -13.32
CA ILE A 89 -26.72 -37.47 -12.19
C ILE A 89 -25.35 -36.99 -12.68
N HIS A 90 -24.91 -35.86 -12.16
CA HIS A 90 -23.58 -35.32 -12.49
C HIS A 90 -22.50 -36.38 -12.22
N PRO A 91 -21.51 -36.55 -13.10
CA PRO A 91 -20.52 -37.66 -13.01
C PRO A 91 -19.83 -37.79 -11.64
N GLN A 92 -19.55 -36.66 -10.99
CA GLN A 92 -18.91 -36.65 -9.68
C GLN A 92 -19.82 -37.15 -8.54
N ASP A 93 -21.16 -37.06 -8.69
CA ASP A 93 -22.13 -37.37 -7.65
C ASP A 93 -22.75 -38.77 -7.83
N ARG A 94 -22.52 -39.43 -8.99
CA ARG A 94 -23.13 -40.72 -9.36
C ARG A 94 -22.86 -41.81 -8.34
N ALA A 95 -21.65 -41.95 -7.84
CA ALA A 95 -21.27 -42.99 -6.90
C ALA A 95 -22.03 -42.84 -5.58
N SER A 96 -22.06 -41.62 -5.03
CA SER A 96 -22.80 -41.33 -3.77
C SER A 96 -24.31 -41.50 -3.93
N MET A 97 -24.86 -41.12 -5.10
CA MET A 97 -26.27 -41.29 -5.39
C MET A 97 -26.66 -42.78 -5.53
N ALA A 98 -25.84 -43.58 -6.20
CA ALA A 98 -26.06 -45.03 -6.33
C ALA A 98 -26.09 -45.69 -4.93
N GLU A 99 -25.20 -45.31 -4.03
CA GLU A 99 -25.20 -45.78 -2.64
C GLU A 99 -26.47 -45.35 -1.90
N THR A 100 -26.88 -44.09 -2.04
CA THR A 100 -28.13 -43.57 -1.43
C THR A 100 -29.34 -44.35 -1.91
N ILE A 101 -29.46 -44.62 -3.21
CA ILE A 101 -30.56 -45.40 -3.76
C ILE A 101 -30.53 -46.86 -3.23
N SER A 102 -29.36 -47.51 -3.14
CA SER A 102 -29.22 -48.84 -2.55
C SER A 102 -29.70 -48.88 -1.10
N ILE A 103 -29.26 -47.94 -0.29
CA ILE A 103 -29.68 -47.81 1.13
C ILE A 103 -31.21 -47.60 1.21
N MET A 104 -31.75 -46.74 0.37
CA MET A 104 -33.17 -46.44 0.30
C MET A 104 -33.98 -47.72 0.03
N GLN A 105 -33.55 -48.51 -0.98
CA GLN A 105 -34.23 -49.76 -1.35
C GLN A 105 -34.09 -50.84 -0.30
N GLU A 106 -32.90 -51.03 0.27
CA GLU A 106 -32.64 -52.11 1.25
C GLU A 106 -33.26 -51.84 2.61
N GLN A 107 -33.24 -50.56 3.05
CA GLN A 107 -33.71 -50.18 4.40
C GLN A 107 -35.11 -49.57 4.41
N HIS A 108 -35.76 -49.43 3.26
CA HIS A 108 -37.05 -48.76 3.08
C HIS A 108 -37.07 -47.36 3.72
N ARG A 109 -35.95 -46.64 3.58
CA ARG A 109 -35.76 -45.32 4.20
C ARG A 109 -35.78 -44.22 3.16
N GLY A 110 -36.51 -43.13 3.46
CA GLY A 110 -36.52 -41.94 2.60
C GLY A 110 -35.24 -41.13 2.71
N HIS A 111 -35.11 -40.14 1.83
CA HIS A 111 -34.03 -39.16 1.84
C HIS A 111 -34.53 -37.74 1.56
N ASP A 112 -33.73 -36.74 1.92
CA ASP A 112 -33.87 -35.35 1.57
C ASP A 112 -32.47 -34.82 1.27
N LEU A 113 -32.16 -34.56 0.00
CA LEU A 113 -30.85 -34.13 -0.42
C LEU A 113 -30.91 -33.24 -1.68
N ILE A 114 -29.87 -32.47 -1.86
CA ILE A 114 -29.65 -31.70 -3.07
C ILE A 114 -28.63 -32.45 -3.93
N GLU A 115 -28.99 -32.67 -5.20
CA GLU A 115 -28.15 -33.37 -6.18
C GLU A 115 -27.99 -32.53 -7.44
N ARG A 116 -26.92 -32.78 -8.18
CA ARG A 116 -26.70 -32.16 -9.49
C ARG A 116 -27.14 -33.13 -10.59
N ILE A 117 -28.01 -32.67 -11.44
CA ILE A 117 -28.39 -33.40 -12.66
C ILE A 117 -27.78 -32.71 -13.89
N VAL A 118 -27.47 -33.49 -14.91
CA VAL A 118 -27.05 -33.02 -16.25
C VAL A 118 -28.16 -33.33 -17.22
N ARG A 119 -28.80 -32.29 -17.71
CA ARG A 119 -29.86 -32.41 -18.73
C ARG A 119 -29.30 -32.91 -20.08
N PRO A 120 -30.15 -33.43 -20.97
CA PRO A 120 -29.75 -33.81 -22.33
C PRO A 120 -29.16 -32.67 -23.16
N ASP A 121 -29.52 -31.42 -22.88
CA ASP A 121 -28.96 -30.20 -23.48
C ASP A 121 -27.59 -29.79 -22.91
N GLY A 122 -27.07 -30.54 -21.92
CA GLY A 122 -25.80 -30.30 -21.26
C GLY A 122 -25.87 -29.32 -20.10
N GLN A 123 -27.04 -28.72 -19.79
CA GLN A 123 -27.18 -27.84 -18.63
C GLN A 123 -27.13 -28.63 -17.31
N VAL A 124 -26.35 -28.12 -16.37
CA VAL A 124 -26.32 -28.61 -15.00
C VAL A 124 -27.41 -27.92 -14.19
N ARG A 125 -28.22 -28.70 -13.49
CA ARG A 125 -29.23 -28.21 -12.55
C ARG A 125 -29.01 -28.77 -11.15
N TYR A 126 -29.31 -27.98 -10.14
CA TYR A 126 -29.36 -28.41 -8.76
C TYR A 126 -30.81 -28.72 -8.42
N VAL A 127 -31.10 -29.93 -8.01
CA VAL A 127 -32.45 -30.35 -7.64
C VAL A 127 -32.47 -30.88 -6.21
N ARG A 128 -33.44 -30.46 -5.43
CA ARG A 128 -33.71 -31.04 -4.10
C ARG A 128 -34.71 -32.17 -4.27
N ALA A 129 -34.26 -33.38 -4.02
CA ALA A 129 -35.07 -34.60 -4.10
C ALA A 129 -35.42 -35.07 -2.68
N VAL A 130 -36.72 -35.20 -2.44
CA VAL A 130 -37.26 -35.77 -1.19
C VAL A 130 -38.01 -37.03 -1.52
N ALA A 131 -37.66 -38.14 -0.87
CA ALA A 131 -38.33 -39.43 -0.99
C ALA A 131 -38.86 -39.89 0.36
N VAL A 132 -40.06 -40.45 0.38
CA VAL A 132 -40.66 -41.09 1.54
C VAL A 132 -41.17 -42.50 1.19
N PRO A 133 -40.99 -43.49 2.05
CA PRO A 133 -41.54 -44.84 1.82
C PRO A 133 -43.05 -44.82 1.99
N VAL A 134 -43.74 -45.56 1.14
CA VAL A 134 -45.16 -45.85 1.26
C VAL A 134 -45.35 -47.24 1.89
N VAL A 135 -46.05 -47.29 3.02
CA VAL A 135 -46.36 -48.51 3.72
C VAL A 135 -47.87 -48.60 3.91
N GLU A 136 -48.49 -49.63 3.38
CA GLU A 136 -49.90 -49.92 3.54
C GLU A 136 -50.08 -51.25 4.32
N GLU A 137 -50.87 -51.23 5.38
CA GLU A 137 -51.11 -52.39 6.27
C GLU A 137 -49.82 -53.08 6.75
N GLY A 138 -48.73 -52.29 6.97
CA GLY A 138 -47.43 -52.82 7.39
C GLY A 138 -46.57 -53.42 6.27
N VAL A 139 -47.02 -53.37 5.02
CA VAL A 139 -46.28 -53.86 3.85
C VAL A 139 -45.74 -52.69 3.08
N PHE A 140 -44.44 -52.71 2.80
CA PHE A 140 -43.80 -51.73 1.95
C PHE A 140 -44.35 -51.85 0.51
N LYS A 141 -44.79 -50.70 -0.03
CA LYS A 141 -45.41 -50.61 -1.35
C LYS A 141 -44.54 -49.83 -2.38
N GLY A 142 -43.54 -49.15 -1.91
CA GLY A 142 -42.67 -48.34 -2.76
C GLY A 142 -42.30 -47.00 -2.15
N PHE A 143 -41.97 -46.05 -2.97
CA PHE A 143 -41.60 -44.68 -2.61
C PHE A 143 -42.46 -43.67 -3.37
N ILE A 144 -42.76 -42.57 -2.71
CA ILE A 144 -43.21 -41.32 -3.37
C ILE A 144 -42.24 -40.21 -3.04
N GLY A 145 -42.13 -39.23 -3.92
CA GLY A 145 -41.26 -38.12 -3.66
C GLY A 145 -41.56 -36.91 -4.49
N THR A 146 -40.87 -35.85 -4.18
CA THR A 146 -40.88 -34.61 -4.92
C THR A 146 -39.47 -34.19 -5.27
N THR A 147 -39.33 -33.52 -6.40
CA THR A 147 -38.06 -32.93 -6.83
C THR A 147 -38.31 -31.46 -7.21
N MET A 148 -37.57 -30.55 -6.62
CA MET A 148 -37.65 -29.11 -6.84
C MET A 148 -36.38 -28.63 -7.52
N ASP A 149 -36.50 -27.80 -8.54
CA ASP A 149 -35.35 -27.10 -9.12
C ASP A 149 -34.93 -25.96 -8.19
N VAL A 150 -33.75 -26.08 -7.57
CA VAL A 150 -33.17 -25.11 -6.64
C VAL A 150 -31.92 -24.46 -7.23
N THR A 151 -31.74 -24.53 -8.54
CA THR A 151 -30.54 -24.08 -9.25
C THR A 151 -30.23 -22.61 -8.98
N GLU A 152 -31.22 -21.74 -9.12
CA GLU A 152 -31.05 -20.30 -8.91
C GLU A 152 -30.63 -20.01 -7.46
N GLN A 153 -31.29 -20.67 -6.51
CA GLN A 153 -30.99 -20.49 -5.08
C GLN A 153 -29.56 -20.96 -4.75
N GLU A 154 -29.16 -22.12 -5.26
CA GLU A 154 -27.81 -22.65 -5.00
C GLU A 154 -26.71 -21.81 -5.66
N LEU A 155 -26.93 -21.33 -6.88
CA LEU A 155 -25.96 -20.45 -7.56
C LEU A 155 -25.80 -19.11 -6.83
N LEU A 156 -26.91 -18.49 -6.41
CA LEU A 156 -26.88 -17.26 -5.62
C LEU A 156 -26.17 -17.46 -4.27
N MET A 157 -26.42 -18.59 -3.60
CA MET A 157 -25.72 -18.91 -2.36
C MET A 157 -24.22 -19.12 -2.56
N GLN A 158 -23.82 -19.79 -3.66
CA GLN A 158 -22.40 -19.99 -4.00
C GLN A 158 -21.72 -18.65 -4.32
N GLU A 159 -22.39 -17.78 -5.07
CA GLU A 159 -21.88 -16.44 -5.38
C GLU A 159 -21.69 -15.61 -4.11
N LEU A 160 -22.70 -15.57 -3.24
CA LEU A 160 -22.62 -14.87 -1.95
C LEU A 160 -21.46 -15.38 -1.08
N ARG A 161 -21.30 -16.70 -0.96
CA ARG A 161 -20.19 -17.31 -0.21
C ARG A 161 -18.83 -16.91 -0.80
N ARG A 162 -18.75 -16.87 -2.13
CA ARG A 162 -17.51 -16.48 -2.85
C ARG A 162 -17.17 -15.01 -2.60
N GLU A 163 -18.17 -14.14 -2.67
CA GLU A 163 -17.98 -12.71 -2.37
C GLU A 163 -17.54 -12.48 -0.92
N GLN A 164 -18.19 -13.17 0.03
CA GLN A 164 -17.80 -13.08 1.45
C GLN A 164 -16.36 -13.56 1.66
N ALA A 165 -15.93 -14.64 0.99
CA ALA A 165 -14.57 -15.15 1.09
C ALA A 165 -13.55 -14.14 0.51
N TYR A 166 -13.86 -13.50 -0.63
CA TYR A 166 -12.99 -12.45 -1.19
C TYR A 166 -12.88 -11.22 -0.27
N LEU A 167 -14.00 -10.79 0.33
CA LEU A 167 -13.97 -9.69 1.29
C LEU A 167 -13.12 -10.02 2.51
N ALA A 168 -13.26 -11.22 3.07
CA ALA A 168 -12.47 -11.67 4.21
C ALA A 168 -10.97 -11.73 3.89
N GLU A 169 -10.61 -12.23 2.70
CA GLU A 169 -9.23 -12.28 2.24
C GLU A 169 -8.64 -10.88 2.02
N ALA A 170 -9.40 -9.97 1.39
CA ALA A 170 -8.98 -8.58 1.20
C ALA A 170 -8.75 -7.86 2.53
N GLN A 171 -9.62 -8.08 3.52
CA GLN A 171 -9.46 -7.53 4.87
C GLN A 171 -8.20 -8.06 5.56
N SER A 172 -7.92 -9.36 5.43
CA SER A 172 -6.72 -9.97 6.00
C SER A 172 -5.44 -9.44 5.35
N LEU A 173 -5.40 -9.33 4.02
CA LEU A 173 -4.23 -8.80 3.27
C LEU A 173 -3.93 -7.33 3.60
N THR A 174 -4.96 -6.54 3.86
CA THR A 174 -4.82 -5.11 4.19
C THR A 174 -4.72 -4.86 5.70
N HIS A 175 -4.78 -5.90 6.52
CA HIS A 175 -4.87 -5.80 7.99
C HIS A 175 -5.94 -4.79 8.43
N SER A 176 -7.13 -4.88 7.79
CA SER A 176 -8.25 -3.99 8.06
C SER A 176 -9.50 -4.79 8.41
N GLY A 177 -10.04 -4.56 9.59
CA GLY A 177 -11.28 -5.15 10.03
C GLY A 177 -12.46 -4.21 9.85
N SER A 178 -13.63 -4.70 9.40
CA SER A 178 -14.86 -3.93 9.33
C SER A 178 -15.73 -4.14 10.57
N TRP A 179 -16.47 -3.11 10.93
CA TRP A 179 -17.39 -3.16 12.05
C TRP A 179 -18.58 -2.24 11.82
N ALA A 180 -19.68 -2.54 12.49
CA ALA A 180 -20.86 -1.69 12.61
C ALA A 180 -21.36 -1.74 14.05
N CYS A 181 -21.57 -0.58 14.66
CA CYS A 181 -22.03 -0.49 16.04
C CYS A 181 -22.80 0.79 16.30
N ASN A 182 -23.59 0.80 17.37
CA ASN A 182 -24.12 2.02 17.96
C ASN A 182 -23.19 2.48 19.08
N LEU A 183 -22.55 3.62 18.91
CA LEU A 183 -21.59 4.20 19.86
C LEU A 183 -22.25 4.72 21.15
N VAL A 184 -23.56 4.99 21.13
CA VAL A 184 -24.35 5.44 22.29
C VAL A 184 -24.76 4.26 23.16
N THR A 185 -25.40 3.24 22.55
CA THR A 185 -25.85 2.04 23.26
C THR A 185 -24.74 1.02 23.49
N ARG A 186 -23.59 1.15 22.78
CA ARG A 186 -22.44 0.22 22.77
C ARG A 186 -22.82 -1.16 22.23
N GLU A 187 -23.79 -1.22 21.36
CA GLU A 187 -24.21 -2.46 20.70
C GLU A 187 -23.43 -2.63 19.39
N ILE A 188 -22.83 -3.81 19.20
CA ILE A 188 -22.11 -4.18 17.98
C ILE A 188 -23.05 -5.01 17.11
N PHE A 189 -23.37 -4.54 15.91
CA PHE A 189 -24.19 -5.26 14.94
C PHE A 189 -23.36 -6.14 14.02
N HIS A 190 -22.13 -5.73 13.76
CA HIS A 190 -21.18 -6.45 12.91
C HIS A 190 -19.75 -6.21 13.38
N SER A 191 -18.95 -7.26 13.37
CA SER A 191 -17.50 -7.20 13.50
C SER A 191 -16.91 -8.33 12.67
N SER A 192 -16.06 -8.00 11.71
CA SER A 192 -15.39 -9.03 10.92
C SER A 192 -14.38 -9.80 11.77
N ASP A 193 -14.07 -11.03 11.36
CA ASP A 193 -13.05 -11.85 12.01
C ASP A 193 -11.70 -11.14 12.09
N GLU A 194 -11.35 -10.38 11.04
CA GLU A 194 -10.10 -9.61 11.00
C GLU A 194 -10.10 -8.48 12.04
N ASN A 195 -11.25 -7.82 12.26
CA ASN A 195 -11.36 -6.83 13.33
C ASN A 195 -11.06 -7.44 14.70
N ALA A 196 -11.57 -8.64 14.98
CA ALA A 196 -11.26 -9.36 16.21
C ALA A 196 -9.76 -9.68 16.34
N ARG A 197 -9.14 -10.20 15.26
CA ARG A 197 -7.71 -10.54 15.24
C ARG A 197 -6.78 -9.34 15.41
N ILE A 198 -7.14 -8.17 14.86
CA ILE A 198 -6.39 -6.91 15.05
C ILE A 198 -6.24 -6.57 16.53
N TYR A 199 -7.28 -6.83 17.34
CA TYR A 199 -7.25 -6.62 18.78
C TYR A 199 -6.70 -7.82 19.56
N GLY A 200 -6.48 -8.95 18.89
CA GLY A 200 -5.98 -10.21 19.48
C GLY A 200 -7.05 -11.12 20.06
N PHE A 201 -8.30 -10.92 19.68
CA PHE A 201 -9.39 -11.81 20.08
C PHE A 201 -9.54 -12.97 19.09
N ASP A 202 -10.00 -14.10 19.59
CA ASP A 202 -10.33 -15.27 18.79
C ASP A 202 -11.80 -15.17 18.31
N PRO A 203 -12.05 -14.98 17.00
CA PRO A 203 -13.39 -14.83 16.48
C PRO A 203 -14.25 -16.10 16.64
N SER A 204 -13.65 -17.27 16.85
CA SER A 204 -14.38 -18.53 17.05
C SER A 204 -15.09 -18.63 18.41
N GLN A 205 -14.71 -17.78 19.36
CA GLN A 205 -15.30 -17.78 20.73
C GLN A 205 -16.62 -17.02 20.82
N GLY A 206 -17.13 -16.49 19.72
CA GLY A 206 -18.39 -15.77 19.64
C GLY A 206 -18.25 -14.25 19.66
N PRO A 207 -19.38 -13.52 19.80
CA PRO A 207 -19.40 -12.05 19.75
C PRO A 207 -18.56 -11.42 20.86
N ILE A 208 -17.67 -10.51 20.49
CA ILE A 208 -16.79 -9.82 21.44
C ILE A 208 -17.51 -8.55 21.91
N PRO A 209 -17.66 -8.35 23.26
CA PRO A 209 -18.31 -7.17 23.80
C PRO A 209 -17.57 -5.86 23.42
N PHE A 210 -18.32 -4.78 23.20
CA PHE A 210 -17.79 -3.45 22.90
C PHE A 210 -16.72 -3.00 23.91
N ASP A 211 -16.98 -3.21 25.20
CA ASP A 211 -16.07 -2.82 26.26
C ASP A 211 -14.72 -3.55 26.22
N SER A 212 -14.67 -4.76 25.65
CA SER A 212 -13.42 -5.51 25.46
C SER A 212 -12.49 -4.82 24.47
N TYR A 213 -13.04 -4.30 23.37
CA TYR A 213 -12.27 -3.49 22.42
C TYR A 213 -11.79 -2.19 23.05
N TYR A 214 -12.69 -1.51 23.78
CA TYR A 214 -12.41 -0.22 24.37
C TYR A 214 -11.37 -0.29 25.50
N SER A 215 -11.42 -1.34 26.34
CA SER A 215 -10.46 -1.54 27.45
C SER A 215 -9.04 -1.88 26.99
N SER A 216 -8.86 -2.29 25.73
CA SER A 216 -7.53 -2.52 25.15
C SER A 216 -6.79 -1.24 24.78
N ILE A 217 -7.50 -0.09 24.70
CA ILE A 217 -6.93 1.19 24.29
C ILE A 217 -6.00 1.74 25.39
N PHE A 218 -4.89 2.34 24.96
CA PHE A 218 -3.97 2.99 25.90
C PHE A 218 -4.67 4.15 26.64
N PRO A 219 -4.51 4.28 27.95
CA PRO A 219 -5.19 5.32 28.76
C PRO A 219 -4.95 6.76 28.27
N GLU A 220 -3.76 7.01 27.73
CA GLU A 220 -3.41 8.33 27.17
C GLU A 220 -4.20 8.64 25.89
N ASP A 221 -4.46 7.63 25.05
CA ASP A 221 -5.14 7.77 23.78
C ASP A 221 -6.67 7.70 23.94
N GLU A 222 -7.15 7.04 25.00
CA GLU A 222 -8.58 6.90 25.32
C GLU A 222 -9.29 8.25 25.39
N ARG A 223 -8.67 9.25 26.04
CA ARG A 223 -9.26 10.58 26.16
C ARG A 223 -9.44 11.26 24.81
N VAL A 224 -8.44 11.15 23.92
CA VAL A 224 -8.49 11.75 22.58
C VAL A 224 -9.54 11.07 21.74
N LEU A 225 -9.57 9.73 21.77
CA LEU A 225 -10.58 8.93 21.06
C LEU A 225 -11.99 9.28 21.55
N ARG A 226 -12.22 9.31 22.86
CA ARG A 226 -13.51 9.65 23.46
C ARG A 226 -14.00 11.01 23.00
N THR A 227 -13.15 12.04 23.05
CA THR A 227 -13.54 13.40 22.60
C THR A 227 -13.90 13.42 21.12
N LYS A 228 -13.15 12.70 20.27
CA LYS A 228 -13.48 12.60 18.83
C LYS A 228 -14.79 11.88 18.58
N LEU A 229 -15.06 10.78 19.29
CA LEU A 229 -16.32 10.04 19.17
C LEU A 229 -17.52 10.86 19.67
N GLU A 230 -17.40 11.56 20.83
CA GLU A 230 -18.45 12.44 21.35
C GLU A 230 -18.78 13.58 20.37
N ASN A 231 -17.77 14.19 19.77
CA ASN A 231 -17.96 15.21 18.73
C ASN A 231 -18.62 14.63 17.47
N ALA A 232 -18.22 13.46 17.04
CA ALA A 232 -18.82 12.78 15.88
C ALA A 232 -20.30 12.45 16.15
N ILE A 233 -20.62 11.87 17.30
CA ILE A 233 -22.01 11.55 17.71
C ILE A 233 -22.87 12.81 17.77
N SER A 234 -22.38 13.91 18.38
CA SER A 234 -23.15 15.14 18.56
C SER A 234 -23.41 15.88 17.25
N SER A 235 -22.51 15.79 16.28
CA SER A 235 -22.61 16.46 14.99
C SER A 235 -23.14 15.57 13.87
N GLY A 236 -23.25 14.24 14.07
CA GLY A 236 -23.55 13.28 13.00
C GLY A 236 -22.45 13.24 11.93
N ALA A 237 -21.20 13.52 12.31
CA ALA A 237 -20.07 13.55 11.38
C ALA A 237 -19.28 12.24 11.41
N ASP A 238 -18.52 12.01 10.36
CA ASP A 238 -17.53 10.95 10.28
C ASP A 238 -16.36 11.22 11.21
N TYR A 239 -15.64 10.19 11.59
CA TYR A 239 -14.40 10.34 12.35
C TYR A 239 -13.25 9.53 11.76
N ASP A 240 -12.03 10.03 11.97
CA ASP A 240 -10.76 9.40 11.64
C ASP A 240 -9.80 9.65 12.80
N VAL A 241 -9.30 8.56 13.41
CA VAL A 241 -8.46 8.65 14.61
C VAL A 241 -7.42 7.54 14.63
N GLU A 242 -6.20 7.91 14.99
CA GLU A 242 -5.14 6.96 15.30
C GLU A 242 -5.03 6.82 16.82
N PHE A 243 -4.85 5.60 17.31
CA PHE A 243 -4.72 5.27 18.73
C PHE A 243 -3.92 3.99 18.91
N ARG A 244 -3.36 3.81 20.10
CA ARG A 244 -2.61 2.60 20.46
C ARG A 244 -3.46 1.68 21.30
N ILE A 245 -3.27 0.39 21.11
CA ILE A 245 -3.87 -0.66 21.92
C ILE A 245 -2.79 -1.54 22.54
N ARG A 246 -3.17 -2.19 23.64
CA ARG A 246 -2.45 -3.35 24.16
C ARG A 246 -3.10 -4.60 23.64
N HIS A 247 -2.47 -5.24 22.67
CA HIS A 247 -2.92 -6.50 22.10
C HIS A 247 -2.87 -7.63 23.15
N THR A 248 -3.65 -8.69 22.99
CA THR A 248 -3.73 -9.79 23.97
C THR A 248 -2.41 -10.55 24.17
N ASP A 249 -1.50 -10.52 23.20
CA ASP A 249 -0.13 -11.06 23.32
C ASP A 249 0.82 -10.15 24.12
N GLY A 250 0.34 -8.99 24.62
CA GLY A 250 1.11 -8.01 25.36
C GLY A 250 1.84 -6.97 24.50
N THR A 251 1.83 -7.10 23.18
CA THR A 251 2.44 -6.11 22.26
C THR A 251 1.60 -4.84 22.16
N ILE A 252 2.29 -3.73 21.85
CA ILE A 252 1.61 -2.47 21.55
C ILE A 252 1.42 -2.39 20.03
N ARG A 253 0.18 -2.14 19.59
CA ARG A 253 -0.16 -1.89 18.20
C ARG A 253 -0.72 -0.49 18.02
N SER A 254 -0.39 0.13 16.91
CA SER A 254 -0.97 1.40 16.48
C SER A 254 -2.09 1.12 15.50
N LEU A 255 -3.30 1.55 15.83
CA LEU A 255 -4.49 1.36 15.01
C LEU A 255 -4.98 2.69 14.46
N ARG A 256 -5.67 2.65 13.30
CA ARG A 256 -6.44 3.76 12.75
C ARG A 256 -7.88 3.32 12.61
N GLY A 257 -8.78 3.99 13.31
CA GLY A 257 -10.22 3.79 13.22
C GLY A 257 -10.86 4.87 12.37
N ILE A 258 -11.62 4.47 11.35
CA ILE A 258 -12.42 5.35 10.51
C ILE A 258 -13.86 4.91 10.64
N GLY A 259 -14.76 5.82 11.01
CA GLY A 259 -16.19 5.54 11.13
C GLY A 259 -17.02 6.56 10.39
N HIS A 260 -17.98 6.07 9.61
CA HIS A 260 -18.96 6.84 8.88
C HIS A 260 -20.31 6.76 9.59
N HIS A 261 -20.91 7.92 9.85
CA HIS A 261 -22.26 8.00 10.39
C HIS A 261 -23.29 7.46 9.38
N ASN A 262 -24.22 6.62 9.86
CA ASN A 262 -25.31 6.13 9.03
C ASN A 262 -26.58 6.99 9.26
N PRO A 263 -26.86 7.98 8.41
CA PRO A 263 -27.97 8.93 8.62
C PRO A 263 -29.35 8.31 8.45
N SER A 264 -29.43 7.09 7.92
CA SER A 264 -30.70 6.39 7.67
C SER A 264 -31.19 5.59 8.88
N GLN A 265 -30.41 5.58 9.98
CA GLN A 265 -30.62 4.73 11.14
C GLN A 265 -30.67 5.55 12.44
N GLU A 266 -30.64 4.89 13.59
CA GLU A 266 -30.72 5.55 14.89
C GLU A 266 -29.51 6.43 15.20
N ILE A 267 -29.70 7.44 16.06
CA ILE A 267 -28.61 8.32 16.52
C ILE A 267 -27.48 7.48 17.13
N GLY A 268 -26.27 7.69 16.62
CA GLY A 268 -25.06 7.01 17.11
C GLY A 268 -24.67 5.75 16.37
N GLU A 269 -25.39 5.37 15.29
CA GLU A 269 -24.98 4.24 14.45
C GLU A 269 -23.85 4.63 13.49
N TYR A 270 -22.79 3.82 13.53
CA TYR A 270 -21.59 3.99 12.72
C TYR A 270 -21.21 2.68 12.05
N VAL A 271 -20.75 2.80 10.81
CA VAL A 271 -20.07 1.72 10.07
C VAL A 271 -18.65 2.14 9.79
N GLY A 272 -17.70 1.26 9.98
CA GLY A 272 -16.32 1.66 9.82
C GLY A 272 -15.33 0.52 9.65
N ILE A 273 -14.07 0.93 9.63
CA ILE A 273 -12.92 0.02 9.57
C ILE A 273 -11.92 0.36 10.65
N THR A 274 -11.22 -0.67 11.11
CA THR A 274 -10.02 -0.54 11.94
C THR A 274 -8.84 -1.13 11.18
N MET A 275 -7.77 -0.37 11.04
CA MET A 275 -6.54 -0.80 10.36
C MET A 275 -5.39 -0.90 11.34
N ASP A 276 -4.61 -1.96 11.28
CA ASP A 276 -3.31 -2.02 11.95
C ASP A 276 -2.27 -1.25 11.12
N ILE A 277 -1.80 -0.13 11.67
CA ILE A 277 -0.80 0.75 11.05
C ILE A 277 0.56 0.67 11.76
N THR A 278 0.80 -0.39 12.54
CA THR A 278 2.00 -0.53 13.37
C THR A 278 3.27 -0.53 12.53
N ASP A 279 3.30 -1.30 11.45
CA ASP A 279 4.48 -1.39 10.59
C ASP A 279 4.73 -0.08 9.83
N ARG A 280 3.68 0.61 9.42
CA ARG A 280 3.80 1.95 8.82
C ARG A 280 4.44 2.94 9.81
N LYS A 281 3.96 2.98 11.05
CA LYS A 281 4.49 3.87 12.11
C LYS A 281 5.96 3.56 12.42
N ARG A 282 6.30 2.29 12.57
CA ARG A 282 7.70 1.86 12.78
C ARG A 282 8.62 2.29 11.64
N ALA A 283 8.16 2.14 10.40
CA ALA A 283 8.93 2.56 9.23
C ALA A 283 9.09 4.10 9.16
N GLU A 284 8.08 4.87 9.56
CA GLU A 284 8.14 6.33 9.65
C GLU A 284 9.13 6.77 10.75
N GLU A 285 9.07 6.18 11.94
CA GLU A 285 9.98 6.45 13.06
C GLU A 285 11.44 6.10 12.71
N GLU A 286 11.67 4.96 12.08
CA GLU A 286 13.01 4.54 11.67
C GLU A 286 13.60 5.47 10.60
N ARG A 287 12.79 5.91 9.63
CA ARG A 287 13.22 6.91 8.64
C ARG A 287 13.62 8.23 9.29
N GLU A 288 12.84 8.70 10.26
CA GLU A 288 13.17 9.94 10.97
C GLU A 288 14.43 9.78 11.80
N ARG A 289 14.61 8.63 12.46
CA ARG A 289 15.83 8.29 13.19
C ARG A 289 17.06 8.27 12.30
N LEU A 290 16.95 7.66 11.11
CA LEU A 290 18.05 7.62 10.13
C LEU A 290 18.41 9.04 9.66
N ARG A 291 17.42 9.88 9.36
CA ARG A 291 17.65 11.28 8.98
C ARG A 291 18.39 12.06 10.07
N GLN A 292 18.01 11.84 11.33
CA GLN A 292 18.67 12.52 12.46
C GLN A 292 20.13 12.06 12.59
N LEU A 293 20.40 10.75 12.47
CA LEU A 293 21.76 10.20 12.50
C LEU A 293 22.62 10.75 11.37
N GLU A 294 22.09 10.87 10.16
CA GLU A 294 22.79 11.45 9.01
C GLU A 294 23.16 12.92 9.28
N ALA A 295 22.24 13.70 9.86
CA ALA A 295 22.48 15.08 10.22
C ALA A 295 23.58 15.22 11.29
N ASP A 296 23.57 14.35 12.30
CA ASP A 296 24.57 14.32 13.38
C ASP A 296 25.95 13.95 12.83
N LEU A 297 26.03 12.94 11.96
CA LEU A 297 27.28 12.56 11.29
C LEU A 297 27.86 13.70 10.43
N ALA A 298 27.00 14.40 9.67
CA ALA A 298 27.41 15.54 8.89
C ALA A 298 27.96 16.68 9.79
N HIS A 299 27.35 16.90 10.94
CA HIS A 299 27.83 17.89 11.94
C HIS A 299 29.19 17.48 12.49
N ILE A 300 29.37 16.26 12.97
CA ILE A 300 30.65 15.76 13.50
C ILE A 300 31.75 15.87 12.45
N ASN A 301 31.47 15.53 11.20
CA ASN A 301 32.46 15.61 10.13
C ASN A 301 32.91 17.07 9.87
N ARG A 302 31.97 18.04 9.91
CA ARG A 302 32.31 19.46 9.80
C ARG A 302 33.23 19.92 10.94
N VAL A 303 32.91 19.52 12.19
CA VAL A 303 33.73 19.86 13.36
C VAL A 303 35.14 19.28 13.24
N ASN A 304 35.28 18.05 12.78
CA ASN A 304 36.59 17.41 12.58
C ASN A 304 37.44 18.10 11.51
N MET A 305 36.84 18.44 10.36
CA MET A 305 37.54 19.21 9.30
C MET A 305 38.00 20.59 9.80
N MET A 306 37.19 21.26 10.61
CA MET A 306 37.58 22.52 11.27
C MET A 306 38.73 22.32 12.25
N GLY A 307 38.76 21.21 12.98
CA GLY A 307 39.88 20.88 13.87
C GLY A 307 41.21 20.80 13.12
N GLU A 308 41.24 20.17 11.95
CA GLU A 308 42.43 20.08 11.08
C GLU A 308 42.88 21.46 10.58
N LEU A 309 41.93 22.34 10.28
CA LEU A 309 42.21 23.68 9.76
C LEU A 309 42.42 24.75 10.85
N ALA A 310 42.10 24.47 12.12
CA ALA A 310 42.11 25.47 13.18
C ALA A 310 43.46 26.18 13.35
N ALA A 311 44.59 25.45 13.21
CA ALA A 311 45.91 26.03 13.29
C ALA A 311 46.24 26.97 12.10
N ALA A 312 45.81 26.57 10.88
CA ALA A 312 45.99 27.36 9.67
C ALA A 312 45.14 28.65 9.71
N LEU A 313 43.87 28.54 10.11
CA LEU A 313 42.96 29.67 10.27
C LEU A 313 43.39 30.66 11.33
N ALA A 314 43.90 30.17 12.49
CA ALA A 314 44.47 31.05 13.50
C ALA A 314 45.68 31.83 12.97
N HIS A 315 46.50 31.20 12.14
CA HIS A 315 47.63 31.85 11.50
C HIS A 315 47.19 32.91 10.47
N GLU A 316 46.19 32.59 9.63
CA GLU A 316 45.65 33.51 8.64
C GLU A 316 44.96 34.74 9.24
N ILE A 317 44.34 34.64 10.37
CA ILE A 317 43.78 35.77 11.13
C ILE A 317 44.92 36.62 11.75
N LYS A 318 45.98 35.97 12.28
CA LYS A 318 47.11 36.69 12.89
C LYS A 318 47.93 37.50 11.90
N GLN A 319 48.10 37.02 10.66
CA GLN A 319 48.90 37.69 9.63
C GLN A 319 48.42 39.11 9.29
N PRO A 320 47.16 39.33 8.85
CA PRO A 320 46.70 40.66 8.52
C PRO A 320 46.64 41.58 9.76
N ILE A 321 46.36 40.99 10.94
CA ILE A 321 46.43 41.77 12.19
C ILE A 321 47.85 42.26 12.47
N ALA A 322 48.88 41.41 12.30
CA ALA A 322 50.28 41.80 12.48
C ALA A 322 50.74 42.80 11.42
N ALA A 323 50.29 42.64 10.17
CA ALA A 323 50.58 43.60 9.09
C ALA A 323 49.92 44.96 9.37
N SER A 324 48.66 44.98 9.85
CA SER A 324 47.97 46.21 10.26
C SER A 324 48.71 46.93 11.41
N ILE A 325 49.17 46.18 12.42
CA ILE A 325 49.97 46.76 13.51
C ILE A 325 51.28 47.35 12.99
N THR A 326 51.96 46.65 12.12
CA THR A 326 53.22 47.11 11.51
C THR A 326 52.98 48.42 10.68
N SER A 327 51.92 48.44 9.86
CA SER A 327 51.53 49.60 9.08
C SER A 327 51.09 50.77 9.95
N ALA A 328 50.40 50.51 11.10
CA ALA A 328 50.03 51.53 12.07
C ALA A 328 51.28 52.18 12.72
N ASN A 329 52.26 51.37 13.10
CA ASN A 329 53.52 51.87 13.63
C ASN A 329 54.31 52.67 12.60
N ALA A 330 54.27 52.32 11.33
CA ALA A 330 54.84 53.07 10.24
C ALA A 330 54.10 54.42 10.01
N LEU A 331 52.75 54.40 10.04
CA LEU A 331 51.92 55.60 9.95
C LEU A 331 52.28 56.60 11.02
N LEU A 332 52.36 56.19 12.27
CA LEU A 332 52.73 57.05 13.39
C LEU A 332 54.13 57.65 13.23
N ARG A 333 55.11 56.90 12.74
CA ARG A 333 56.48 57.37 12.45
C ARG A 333 56.54 58.42 11.32
N TRP A 334 55.72 58.26 10.26
CA TRP A 334 55.65 59.23 9.16
C TRP A 334 54.96 60.53 9.56
N LEU A 335 53.94 60.46 10.45
CA LEU A 335 53.27 61.65 11.00
C LEU A 335 54.15 62.42 12.03
N ALA A 336 55.06 61.76 12.73
CA ALA A 336 55.96 62.36 13.71
C ALA A 336 57.21 63.02 13.12
N ARG A 337 57.39 63.04 11.75
CA ARG A 337 58.46 63.75 11.10
C ARG A 337 58.17 65.29 11.03
N ASP A 338 59.21 66.09 10.93
CA ASP A 338 59.10 67.52 10.73
C ASP A 338 59.82 67.93 9.40
N PRO A 339 59.09 68.31 8.31
CA PRO A 339 57.60 68.27 8.21
C PRO A 339 57.06 66.84 8.05
N PRO A 340 55.79 66.59 8.46
CA PRO A 340 55.12 65.26 8.35
C PRO A 340 55.05 64.77 6.91
N ASP A 341 55.36 63.50 6.68
CA ASP A 341 55.23 62.88 5.38
C ASP A 341 53.82 62.32 5.17
N LEU A 342 52.90 63.16 4.73
CA LEU A 342 51.47 62.83 4.59
C LEU A 342 51.19 61.78 3.51
N GLU A 343 51.99 61.69 2.48
CA GLU A 343 51.80 60.75 1.39
C GLU A 343 52.09 59.32 1.83
N ARG A 344 53.23 59.11 2.52
CA ARG A 344 53.56 57.81 3.13
C ARG A 344 52.66 57.41 4.27
N ALA A 345 52.20 58.39 5.06
CA ALA A 345 51.23 58.21 6.11
C ALA A 345 49.89 57.69 5.51
N ARG A 346 49.39 58.30 4.47
CA ARG A 346 48.16 57.87 3.75
C ARG A 346 48.30 56.47 3.16
N ALA A 347 49.43 56.15 2.52
CA ALA A 347 49.70 54.82 1.99
C ALA A 347 49.71 53.73 3.11
N ALA A 348 50.21 54.07 4.29
CA ALA A 348 50.17 53.15 5.45
C ALA A 348 48.73 52.96 5.98
N ALA A 349 47.91 54.03 6.01
CA ALA A 349 46.51 53.94 6.40
C ALA A 349 45.68 53.03 5.46
N VAL A 350 45.89 53.17 4.13
CA VAL A 350 45.21 52.30 3.16
C VAL A 350 45.60 50.84 3.36
N ARG A 351 46.85 50.51 3.68
CA ARG A 351 47.25 49.15 4.01
C ARG A 351 46.58 48.61 5.26
N ILE A 352 46.41 49.42 6.32
CA ILE A 352 45.68 49.00 7.53
C ILE A 352 44.24 48.66 7.18
N GLU A 353 43.57 49.49 6.38
CA GLU A 353 42.19 49.21 5.94
C GLU A 353 42.11 47.90 5.14
N GLN A 354 43.01 47.69 4.18
CA GLN A 354 43.08 46.45 3.37
C GLN A 354 43.32 45.20 4.23
N ASP A 355 44.27 45.27 5.16
CA ASP A 355 44.57 44.16 6.06
C ASP A 355 43.43 43.89 7.03
N GLY A 356 42.73 44.93 7.53
CA GLY A 356 41.54 44.84 8.39
C GLY A 356 40.38 44.15 7.67
N ASN A 357 40.10 44.53 6.42
CA ASN A 357 39.06 43.94 5.58
C ASN A 357 39.38 42.47 5.29
N ARG A 358 40.64 42.12 5.01
CA ARG A 358 41.06 40.74 4.81
C ARG A 358 40.83 39.86 6.04
N ALA A 359 41.14 40.35 7.25
CA ALA A 359 40.85 39.65 8.49
C ALA A 359 39.35 39.42 8.70
N ALA A 360 38.53 40.45 8.39
CA ALA A 360 37.07 40.38 8.48
C ALA A 360 36.47 39.33 7.51
N ASP A 361 37.00 39.25 6.28
CA ASP A 361 36.57 38.29 5.27
C ASP A 361 36.84 36.85 5.70
N VAL A 362 38.00 36.57 6.30
CA VAL A 362 38.32 35.24 6.87
C VAL A 362 37.33 34.87 7.99
N VAL A 363 37.05 35.81 8.92
CA VAL A 363 36.11 35.56 10.01
C VAL A 363 34.67 35.35 9.46
N LYS A 364 34.27 36.12 8.47
CA LYS A 364 32.93 35.97 7.85
C LYS A 364 32.78 34.63 7.15
N SER A 365 33.79 34.17 6.41
CA SER A 365 33.79 32.86 5.77
C SER A 365 33.71 31.70 6.80
N LEU A 366 34.44 31.82 7.92
CA LEU A 366 34.34 30.92 9.04
C LEU A 366 32.92 30.87 9.63
N GLN A 367 32.31 32.03 9.89
CA GLN A 367 30.94 32.13 10.42
C GLN A 367 29.91 31.52 9.49
N SER A 368 30.06 31.71 8.16
CA SER A 368 29.14 31.12 7.17
C SER A 368 29.17 29.59 7.20
N PHE A 369 30.35 29.01 7.44
CA PHE A 369 30.54 27.57 7.56
C PHE A 369 29.97 26.99 8.87
N TYR A 370 29.97 27.78 9.96
CA TYR A 370 29.40 27.41 11.27
C TYR A 370 27.89 27.53 11.36
N ARG A 371 27.25 28.35 10.51
CA ARG A 371 25.80 28.50 10.57
C ARG A 371 25.12 27.19 10.21
N THR A 372 24.54 26.54 11.21
CA THR A 372 23.60 25.44 11.05
C THR A 372 22.31 25.97 10.41
N GLY A 373 22.27 26.04 9.09
CA GLY A 373 20.99 26.08 8.38
C GLY A 373 20.29 24.74 8.54
N THR A 374 18.99 24.74 8.77
CA THR A 374 18.20 23.51 8.69
C THR A 374 18.42 22.85 7.32
N PRO A 375 18.62 21.54 7.22
CA PRO A 375 18.83 20.83 5.94
C PRO A 375 17.74 21.11 4.89
N ALA A 376 16.59 21.61 5.30
CA ALA A 376 15.44 21.90 4.46
C ALA A 376 15.52 23.23 3.67
N GLU A 377 16.40 24.19 4.05
CA GLU A 377 16.46 25.48 3.37
C GLU A 377 17.35 25.42 2.14
N ARG A 378 16.74 25.34 0.96
CA ARG A 378 17.41 25.44 -0.35
C ARG A 378 17.27 26.86 -0.89
N HIS A 379 18.37 27.39 -1.43
CA HIS A 379 18.43 28.71 -2.06
C HIS A 379 19.06 28.61 -3.44
N ILE A 380 18.74 29.57 -4.31
CA ILE A 380 19.40 29.71 -5.59
C ILE A 380 20.80 30.27 -5.34
N LEU A 381 21.84 29.49 -5.63
CA LEU A 381 23.22 29.79 -5.30
C LEU A 381 24.08 29.92 -6.55
N ASP A 382 25.01 30.88 -6.52
CA ASP A 382 26.08 30.98 -7.50
C ASP A 382 27.30 30.18 -7.05
N LEU A 383 27.70 29.19 -7.84
CA LEU A 383 28.84 28.33 -7.51
C LEU A 383 30.16 29.11 -7.41
N LYS A 384 30.29 30.26 -8.13
CA LYS A 384 31.50 31.12 -8.07
C LYS A 384 31.68 31.72 -6.69
N GLU A 385 30.59 32.15 -6.04
CA GLU A 385 30.67 32.71 -4.69
C GLU A 385 31.16 31.66 -3.69
N ILE A 386 30.61 30.41 -3.77
CA ILE A 386 30.98 29.34 -2.89
C ILE A 386 32.44 28.90 -3.09
N VAL A 387 32.87 28.77 -4.35
CA VAL A 387 34.26 28.45 -4.67
C VAL A 387 35.20 29.54 -4.16
N GLY A 388 34.84 30.82 -4.35
CA GLY A 388 35.63 31.95 -3.83
C GLY A 388 35.80 31.90 -2.31
N GLU A 389 34.74 31.61 -1.54
CA GLU A 389 34.81 31.43 -0.09
C GLU A 389 35.71 30.27 0.32
N MET A 390 35.63 29.13 -0.38
CA MET A 390 36.48 27.98 -0.07
C MET A 390 37.94 28.21 -0.39
N ILE A 391 38.24 28.94 -1.48
CA ILE A 391 39.61 29.34 -1.81
C ILE A 391 40.19 30.26 -0.71
N VAL A 392 39.44 31.21 -0.19
CA VAL A 392 39.89 32.06 0.91
C VAL A 392 40.23 31.20 2.16
N LEU A 393 39.40 30.24 2.53
CA LEU A 393 39.63 29.40 3.68
C LEU A 393 40.82 28.43 3.53
N LEU A 394 41.07 27.92 2.31
CA LEU A 394 42.08 26.90 2.06
C LEU A 394 43.43 27.45 1.57
N ARG A 395 43.51 28.74 1.32
CA ARG A 395 44.68 29.38 0.71
C ARG A 395 45.96 29.16 1.52
N VAL A 396 45.88 29.31 2.85
CA VAL A 396 47.05 29.14 3.71
C VAL A 396 47.55 27.70 3.73
N GLU A 397 46.61 26.74 3.73
CA GLU A 397 47.04 25.35 3.71
C GLU A 397 47.61 24.97 2.34
N ALA A 398 47.06 25.49 1.26
CA ALA A 398 47.66 25.35 -0.08
C ALA A 398 49.06 25.98 -0.18
N ASP A 399 49.19 27.25 0.27
CA ASP A 399 50.49 27.97 0.27
C ASP A 399 51.54 27.26 1.12
N ARG A 400 51.18 26.69 2.28
CA ARG A 400 52.06 25.90 3.16
C ARG A 400 52.68 24.70 2.46
N HIS A 401 51.95 24.09 1.52
CA HIS A 401 52.37 22.93 0.77
C HIS A 401 52.84 23.28 -0.66
N SER A 402 53.12 24.56 -0.96
CA SER A 402 53.52 25.03 -2.29
C SER A 402 52.53 24.63 -3.40
N ILE A 403 51.22 24.74 -3.12
CA ILE A 403 50.14 24.45 -4.06
C ILE A 403 49.53 25.74 -4.54
N THR A 404 49.42 25.88 -5.88
CA THR A 404 48.74 27.02 -6.50
C THR A 404 47.29 26.69 -6.88
N ILE A 405 46.32 27.51 -6.47
CA ILE A 405 44.90 27.30 -6.78
C ILE A 405 44.50 28.11 -8.00
N HIS A 406 43.95 27.41 -9.02
CA HIS A 406 43.56 28.00 -10.31
C HIS A 406 42.03 27.88 -10.52
N PRO A 407 41.22 28.92 -10.17
CA PRO A 407 39.80 28.90 -10.49
C PRO A 407 39.59 29.21 -11.98
N GLN A 408 38.92 28.30 -12.69
CA GLN A 408 38.56 28.41 -14.13
C GLN A 408 37.04 28.21 -14.27
N LEU A 409 36.27 29.19 -13.78
CA LEU A 409 34.81 29.10 -13.73
C LEU A 409 34.22 29.85 -14.93
N GLU A 410 33.45 29.15 -15.78
CA GLU A 410 32.76 29.75 -16.93
C GLU A 410 31.76 30.82 -16.50
N ALA A 411 31.67 31.91 -17.25
CA ALA A 411 30.81 33.05 -16.92
C ALA A 411 29.34 32.67 -16.87
N ASP A 412 28.92 31.75 -17.73
CA ASP A 412 27.53 31.32 -17.92
C ASP A 412 27.15 30.06 -17.15
N THR A 413 27.93 29.69 -16.09
CA THR A 413 27.58 28.56 -15.25
C THR A 413 26.23 28.80 -14.59
N PRO A 414 25.20 27.91 -14.78
CA PRO A 414 23.90 28.08 -14.18
C PRO A 414 23.95 28.07 -12.66
N LYS A 415 23.05 28.84 -12.03
CA LYS A 415 22.83 28.77 -10.59
C LYS A 415 22.18 27.45 -10.24
N VAL A 416 22.35 26.99 -8.99
CA VAL A 416 21.84 25.74 -8.47
C VAL A 416 20.93 25.97 -7.28
N LEU A 417 19.86 25.17 -7.15
CA LEU A 417 18.98 25.19 -5.98
C LEU A 417 19.51 24.21 -4.93
N ALA A 418 20.22 24.73 -3.93
CA ALA A 418 20.86 23.89 -2.92
C ALA A 418 20.97 24.61 -1.57
N ASN A 419 21.35 23.85 -0.54
CA ASN A 419 21.75 24.43 0.75
C ASN A 419 23.22 24.86 0.67
N ARG A 420 23.49 26.12 1.01
CA ARG A 420 24.84 26.72 0.94
C ARG A 420 25.87 25.93 1.75
N VAL A 421 25.52 25.54 2.97
CA VAL A 421 26.42 24.84 3.88
C VAL A 421 26.78 23.44 3.34
N GLN A 422 25.84 22.74 2.75
CA GLN A 422 26.10 21.44 2.14
C GLN A 422 27.02 21.55 0.91
N LEU A 423 26.82 22.56 0.05
CA LEU A 423 27.74 22.79 -1.07
C LEU A 423 29.14 23.21 -0.62
N GLN A 424 29.22 24.06 0.39
CA GLN A 424 30.52 24.41 1.02
C GLN A 424 31.23 23.15 1.52
N GLN A 425 30.48 22.19 2.13
CA GLN A 425 31.02 20.92 2.60
C GLN A 425 31.54 20.04 1.43
N VAL A 426 30.82 19.98 0.31
CA VAL A 426 31.26 19.27 -0.90
C VAL A 426 32.59 19.84 -1.41
N PHE A 427 32.66 21.16 -1.62
CA PHE A 427 33.89 21.81 -2.07
C PHE A 427 35.05 21.65 -1.09
N MET A 428 34.79 21.84 0.21
CA MET A 428 35.80 21.67 1.25
C MET A 428 36.40 20.26 1.25
N ASN A 429 35.55 19.24 1.23
CA ASN A 429 36.01 17.83 1.21
C ASN A 429 36.88 17.54 -0.02
N LEU A 430 36.45 17.96 -1.21
CA LEU A 430 37.18 17.67 -2.45
C LEU A 430 38.48 18.47 -2.55
N MET A 431 38.47 19.74 -2.16
CA MET A 431 39.66 20.59 -2.21
C MET A 431 40.69 20.18 -1.14
N LEU A 432 40.27 19.82 0.08
CA LEU A 432 41.18 19.28 1.11
C LEU A 432 41.82 17.97 0.66
N ASN A 433 41.04 17.06 0.06
CA ASN A 433 41.58 15.81 -0.47
C ASN A 433 42.67 16.06 -1.54
N ALA A 434 42.45 17.05 -2.43
CA ALA A 434 43.41 17.46 -3.45
C ALA A 434 44.69 18.06 -2.81
N ILE A 435 44.54 18.98 -1.84
CA ILE A 435 45.70 19.55 -1.11
C ILE A 435 46.50 18.47 -0.42
N GLU A 436 45.86 17.53 0.27
CA GLU A 436 46.54 16.42 0.93
C GLU A 436 47.26 15.47 -0.04
N ALA A 437 46.65 15.22 -1.22
CA ALA A 437 47.32 14.40 -2.26
C ALA A 437 48.63 15.06 -2.79
N MET A 438 48.75 16.36 -2.64
CA MET A 438 49.91 17.17 -3.05
C MET A 438 50.80 17.61 -1.88
N LYS A 439 50.54 17.17 -0.63
CA LYS A 439 51.19 17.66 0.59
C LYS A 439 52.71 17.59 0.56
N ASN A 440 53.28 16.59 -0.09
CA ASN A 440 54.74 16.35 -0.15
C ASN A 440 55.35 16.77 -1.48
N THR A 441 54.57 17.00 -2.50
CA THR A 441 55.05 17.30 -3.88
C THR A 441 54.84 18.75 -4.31
N GLY A 442 53.95 19.46 -3.65
CA GLY A 442 53.40 20.71 -4.20
C GLY A 442 52.63 20.46 -5.48
N GLY A 443 52.24 21.51 -6.18
CA GLY A 443 51.61 21.40 -7.50
C GLY A 443 50.43 22.36 -7.71
N ASP A 444 49.51 21.99 -8.62
CA ASP A 444 48.40 22.82 -9.06
C ASP A 444 47.05 22.19 -8.73
N LEU A 445 46.19 22.97 -8.07
CA LEU A 445 44.79 22.65 -7.82
C LEU A 445 43.93 23.48 -8.77
N THR A 446 43.30 22.82 -9.74
CA THR A 446 42.46 23.50 -10.72
C THR A 446 40.99 23.21 -10.47
N ILE A 447 40.16 24.27 -10.33
CA ILE A 447 38.70 24.15 -10.13
C ILE A 447 38.05 24.68 -11.41
N ARG A 448 37.31 23.80 -12.12
CA ARG A 448 36.63 24.15 -13.37
C ARG A 448 35.13 24.01 -13.24
N SER A 449 34.36 24.95 -13.80
CA SER A 449 32.94 24.75 -14.08
C SER A 449 32.69 24.73 -15.58
N ARG A 450 31.82 23.83 -16.03
CA ARG A 450 31.33 23.72 -17.42
C ARG A 450 29.84 23.45 -17.40
N VAL A 451 29.19 23.70 -18.53
CA VAL A 451 27.79 23.31 -18.73
C VAL A 451 27.76 22.08 -19.63
N ASN A 452 27.04 21.02 -19.24
CA ASN A 452 26.86 19.86 -20.10
C ASN A 452 25.83 20.16 -21.23
N PRO A 453 25.67 19.27 -22.23
CA PRO A 453 24.70 19.47 -23.31
C PRO A 453 23.24 19.56 -22.83
N GLU A 454 22.94 19.08 -21.63
CA GLU A 454 21.62 19.12 -20.98
C GLU A 454 21.39 20.41 -20.19
N GLY A 455 22.35 21.35 -20.20
CA GLY A 455 22.24 22.62 -19.47
C GLY A 455 22.61 22.57 -17.99
N ARG A 456 23.16 21.44 -17.50
CA ARG A 456 23.52 21.25 -16.09
C ARG A 456 24.96 21.65 -15.80
N PRO A 457 25.26 22.34 -14.69
CA PRO A 457 26.62 22.65 -14.28
C PRO A 457 27.39 21.41 -13.85
N ILE A 458 28.56 21.22 -14.45
CA ILE A 458 29.57 20.23 -14.01
C ILE A 458 30.71 21.00 -13.37
N VAL A 459 31.06 20.60 -12.15
CA VAL A 459 32.25 21.11 -11.48
C VAL A 459 33.31 20.00 -11.46
N SER A 460 34.55 20.38 -11.76
CA SER A 460 35.71 19.49 -11.76
C SER A 460 36.80 20.09 -10.88
N ILE A 461 37.31 19.32 -9.93
CA ILE A 461 38.40 19.68 -9.02
C ILE A 461 39.55 18.72 -9.31
N SER A 462 40.62 19.27 -9.92
CA SER A 462 41.77 18.51 -10.42
C SER A 462 43.04 18.86 -9.64
N ASP A 463 43.75 17.87 -9.20
CA ASP A 463 45.07 17.96 -8.55
C ASP A 463 46.19 17.35 -9.43
N THR A 464 47.43 17.70 -9.10
CA THR A 464 48.64 17.12 -9.71
C THR A 464 49.39 16.21 -8.71
N GLY A 465 48.68 15.67 -7.71
CA GLY A 465 49.24 14.86 -6.61
C GLY A 465 49.49 13.41 -6.96
N VAL A 466 49.47 12.55 -5.96
CA VAL A 466 49.80 11.11 -6.08
C VAL A 466 48.80 10.32 -6.95
N GLY A 467 47.62 10.89 -7.25
CA GLY A 467 46.60 10.28 -8.10
C GLY A 467 45.81 9.14 -7.44
N LEU A 468 44.97 8.50 -8.26
CA LEU A 468 44.10 7.40 -7.86
C LEU A 468 44.47 6.13 -8.62
N PRO A 469 44.55 4.95 -7.97
CA PRO A 469 44.67 3.67 -8.66
C PRO A 469 43.46 3.42 -9.55
N ALA A 470 43.66 2.94 -10.78
CA ALA A 470 42.57 2.77 -11.77
C ALA A 470 41.48 1.80 -11.31
N GLU A 471 41.78 0.86 -10.42
CA GLU A 471 40.85 -0.17 -9.93
C GLU A 471 39.97 0.29 -8.77
N THR A 472 40.19 1.47 -8.18
CA THR A 472 39.53 1.92 -6.96
C THR A 472 38.61 3.12 -7.13
N THR A 473 38.44 3.64 -8.35
CA THR A 473 37.67 4.89 -8.62
C THR A 473 36.21 4.89 -8.18
N GLU A 474 35.54 3.75 -8.06
CA GLU A 474 34.18 3.65 -7.50
C GLU A 474 34.20 3.42 -5.99
N GLN A 475 35.15 2.63 -5.49
CA GLN A 475 35.22 2.24 -4.07
C GLN A 475 35.64 3.37 -3.13
N ILE A 476 36.29 4.44 -3.65
CA ILE A 476 36.68 5.60 -2.83
C ILE A 476 35.51 6.37 -2.24
N PHE A 477 34.30 6.16 -2.76
CA PHE A 477 33.07 6.77 -2.24
C PHE A 477 32.36 5.87 -1.22
N ASP A 478 32.84 4.64 -0.98
CA ASP A 478 32.25 3.72 -0.01
C ASP A 478 32.56 4.16 1.43
N PRO A 479 31.64 3.94 2.37
CA PRO A 479 31.85 4.33 3.76
C PRO A 479 33.13 3.69 4.35
N PHE A 480 33.88 4.48 5.12
CA PHE A 480 35.12 4.06 5.81
C PHE A 480 36.27 3.69 4.89
N HIS A 481 36.14 3.87 3.58
CA HIS A 481 37.29 3.66 2.66
C HIS A 481 38.26 4.83 2.79
N THR A 482 39.46 4.56 3.26
CA THR A 482 40.52 5.55 3.42
C THR A 482 41.91 4.92 3.24
N THR A 483 42.78 5.63 2.55
CA THR A 483 44.21 5.30 2.44
C THR A 483 45.04 6.05 3.48
N LYS A 484 44.42 6.86 4.34
CA LYS A 484 45.08 7.78 5.29
C LYS A 484 45.09 7.17 6.69
N PRO A 485 46.21 7.26 7.45
CA PRO A 485 46.32 6.70 8.81
C PRO A 485 45.36 7.32 9.83
N GLN A 486 44.92 8.58 9.64
CA GLN A 486 44.02 9.30 10.53
C GLN A 486 42.72 9.74 9.83
N GLY A 487 42.50 9.32 8.58
CA GLY A 487 41.31 9.67 7.82
C GLY A 487 40.10 8.85 8.29
N THR A 488 38.94 9.50 8.42
CA THR A 488 37.68 8.85 8.81
C THR A 488 37.06 8.01 7.67
N GLY A 489 37.50 8.20 6.40
CA GLY A 489 36.91 7.56 5.22
C GLY A 489 35.48 7.98 4.92
N MET A 490 34.97 9.03 5.59
CA MET A 490 33.57 9.48 5.43
C MET A 490 33.42 10.71 4.51
N GLY A 491 34.48 11.46 4.24
CA GLY A 491 34.37 12.71 3.49
C GLY A 491 33.81 12.55 2.08
N LEU A 492 34.30 11.58 1.31
CA LEU A 492 33.79 11.30 -0.04
C LEU A 492 32.40 10.67 -0.04
N THR A 493 32.08 9.82 0.95
CA THR A 493 30.75 9.26 1.15
C THR A 493 29.71 10.36 1.41
N ILE A 494 30.04 11.33 2.28
CA ILE A 494 29.18 12.48 2.55
C ILE A 494 29.03 13.36 1.31
N THR A 495 30.12 13.57 0.55
CA THR A 495 30.08 14.31 -0.72
C THR A 495 29.11 13.64 -1.70
N ARG A 496 29.15 12.32 -1.84
CA ARG A 496 28.25 11.53 -2.67
C ARG A 496 26.80 11.68 -2.20
N SER A 497 26.54 11.48 -0.92
CA SER A 497 25.20 11.61 -0.32
C SER A 497 24.60 13.02 -0.55
N ILE A 498 25.40 14.08 -0.35
CA ILE A 498 24.94 15.46 -0.58
C ILE A 498 24.60 15.68 -2.06
N VAL A 499 25.50 15.32 -2.97
CA VAL A 499 25.31 15.55 -4.41
C VAL A 499 24.10 14.75 -4.93
N GLU A 500 23.95 13.49 -4.54
CA GLU A 500 22.83 12.61 -4.91
C GLU A 500 21.49 13.09 -4.31
N SER A 501 21.50 13.69 -3.12
CA SER A 501 20.28 14.27 -2.50
C SER A 501 19.69 15.44 -3.28
N TYR A 502 20.49 16.06 -4.16
CA TYR A 502 20.06 17.07 -5.11
C TYR A 502 19.74 16.51 -6.50
N GLY A 503 19.74 15.17 -6.69
CA GLY A 503 19.57 14.55 -8.01
C GLY A 503 20.78 14.70 -8.93
N GLY A 504 21.95 14.98 -8.33
CA GLY A 504 23.24 15.05 -9.02
C GLY A 504 23.98 13.71 -9.04
N ARG A 505 25.23 13.75 -9.53
CA ARG A 505 26.14 12.61 -9.54
C ARG A 505 27.56 13.10 -9.25
N VAL A 506 28.36 12.29 -8.52
CA VAL A 506 29.77 12.51 -8.27
C VAL A 506 30.59 11.31 -8.79
N TRP A 507 31.78 11.58 -9.37
CA TRP A 507 32.72 10.55 -9.83
C TRP A 507 34.13 11.08 -9.84
N ALA A 508 35.12 10.20 -9.97
CA ALA A 508 36.52 10.56 -10.07
C ALA A 508 37.16 9.94 -11.32
N THR A 509 38.20 10.61 -11.83
CA THR A 509 39.02 10.13 -12.95
C THR A 509 40.49 10.32 -12.64
N ALA A 510 41.33 9.34 -13.02
CA ALA A 510 42.77 9.54 -13.00
C ALA A 510 43.23 10.50 -14.11
N ASN A 511 44.19 11.37 -13.81
CA ASN A 511 44.71 12.30 -14.81
C ASN A 511 45.69 11.59 -15.77
N GLN A 512 45.86 12.13 -16.99
CA GLN A 512 46.93 11.66 -17.88
C GLN A 512 48.29 12.19 -17.36
N GLY A 513 48.88 11.47 -16.40
CA GLY A 513 50.08 11.87 -15.68
C GLY A 513 49.91 11.70 -14.18
N ALA A 514 50.35 12.71 -13.40
CA ALA A 514 50.14 12.70 -11.94
C ALA A 514 48.81 13.36 -11.57
N GLY A 515 48.16 12.85 -10.49
CA GLY A 515 46.99 13.44 -9.89
C GLY A 515 45.66 12.79 -10.28
N ALA A 516 44.57 13.36 -9.74
CA ALA A 516 43.20 12.94 -9.96
C ALA A 516 42.30 14.12 -10.23
N THR A 517 41.12 13.83 -10.81
CA THR A 517 40.07 14.82 -10.98
C THR A 517 38.77 14.29 -10.43
N PHE A 518 38.20 14.99 -9.47
CA PHE A 518 36.87 14.75 -8.95
C PHE A 518 35.86 15.61 -9.67
N HIS A 519 34.78 15.02 -10.09
CA HIS A 519 33.70 15.69 -10.81
C HIS A 519 32.40 15.55 -10.06
N PHE A 520 31.56 16.59 -10.09
CA PHE A 520 30.18 16.44 -9.73
C PHE A 520 29.28 17.30 -10.65
N ILE A 521 28.03 16.84 -10.82
CA ILE A 521 26.99 17.50 -11.59
C ILE A 521 25.79 17.75 -10.69
N LEU A 522 25.17 18.92 -10.83
CA LEU A 522 23.95 19.28 -10.11
C LEU A 522 22.86 19.69 -11.12
N PRO A 523 21.58 19.55 -10.77
CA PRO A 523 20.49 20.14 -11.55
C PRO A 523 20.62 21.66 -11.60
N GLY A 524 20.37 22.27 -12.75
CA GLY A 524 20.26 23.71 -12.88
C GLY A 524 18.98 24.26 -12.26
N GLU A 525 18.92 25.58 -12.07
CA GLU A 525 17.76 26.29 -11.49
C GLU A 525 16.44 25.94 -12.20
N THR A 526 16.45 25.75 -13.51
CA THR A 526 15.27 25.45 -14.33
C THR A 526 14.69 24.02 -14.14
N GLU A 527 15.46 23.08 -13.66
CA GLU A 527 15.04 21.68 -13.47
C GLU A 527 14.53 21.38 -12.04
N ALA A 528 14.76 22.27 -11.11
CA ALA A 528 14.42 22.09 -9.69
C ALA A 528 12.93 22.36 -9.37
N HIS A 529 12.12 22.70 -10.38
CA HIS A 529 10.68 23.01 -10.26
C HIS A 529 9.75 21.95 -10.86
N VAL A 530 10.24 20.75 -11.22
CA VAL A 530 9.41 19.64 -11.71
C VAL A 530 9.21 18.56 -10.65
#